data_e063f19399d3af040bc3af27a71724c4
#
_entry.id   e063f19399d3af040bc3af27a71724c4
#
_cell.length_a   1.000
_cell.length_b   1.000
_cell.length_c   1.000
_cell.angle_alpha   90.00
_cell.angle_beta   90.00
_cell.angle_gamma   90.00
#
_symmetry.space_group_name_H-M   'P 1'
#
loop_
_entity.id
_entity.type
_entity.pdbx_description
1 polymer ?
#
loop_
_entity_poly.entity_id
_entity_poly.type
_entity_poly.pdbx_seq_one_letter_code
_entity_poly.pdbx_strand_id
1 'polypeptide(L)'
;MSLNSNIEWTDATWNPVRGCTKISPGCKHCYAETFAERFRGVKGHPYEQGFDLRLVPEKLTEPFLWRSPKLVFVNSMSDLFQPGVPDDYIEAVCKVMVKANWHTFQVLTKRSERLRELLSGRMRFAAKQEHIWWGVSVEDQKYGLPRIGDLQETPASVRFLSIEPLLEDLGAFDLSGINWAIVGGESGPGARPMLEKWVISVRDRCYESRVPLSLIHI
;
A
#
# COMPACT_ATOMS: atom_id res chain seq x y z
N MET A 1 -4.18 -4.62 17.34
CA MET A 1 -2.85 -4.88 16.76
C MET A 1 -2.86 -6.31 16.25
N SER A 2 -2.70 -6.50 14.97
CA SER A 2 -2.64 -7.86 14.44
C SER A 2 -1.16 -8.23 14.28
N LEU A 3 -0.62 -8.97 15.26
CA LEU A 3 0.66 -9.70 15.12
C LEU A 3 0.52 -10.84 14.09
N ASN A 4 -0.71 -11.17 13.70
CA ASN A 4 -1.05 -12.08 12.62
C ASN A 4 -2.02 -11.34 11.70
N SER A 5 -1.57 -11.01 10.51
CA SER A 5 -2.40 -10.42 9.46
C SER A 5 -3.24 -11.49 8.78
N ASN A 6 -4.50 -11.16 8.46
CA ASN A 6 -5.31 -11.97 7.55
C ASN A 6 -5.10 -11.57 6.07
N ILE A 7 -4.21 -10.61 5.82
CA ILE A 7 -3.83 -10.20 4.46
C ILE A 7 -2.80 -11.23 3.97
N GLU A 8 -3.09 -11.91 2.87
CA GLU A 8 -2.37 -13.10 2.42
C GLU A 8 -0.88 -12.87 2.11
N TRP A 9 -0.50 -11.63 1.79
CA TRP A 9 0.85 -11.28 1.38
C TRP A 9 1.68 -10.56 2.47
N THR A 10 1.23 -10.58 3.74
CA THR A 10 1.96 -9.93 4.84
C THR A 10 1.72 -10.63 6.17
N ASP A 11 2.73 -10.63 7.05
CA ASP A 11 2.64 -11.25 8.39
C ASP A 11 2.01 -10.32 9.42
N ALA A 12 2.23 -9.02 9.30
CA ALA A 12 1.79 -8.03 10.26
C ALA A 12 1.39 -6.71 9.59
N THR A 13 0.61 -5.90 10.29
CA THR A 13 0.29 -4.53 9.86
C THR A 13 0.79 -3.51 10.87
N TRP A 14 1.38 -2.43 10.38
CA TRP A 14 1.84 -1.30 11.18
C TRP A 14 1.17 -0.01 10.69
N ASN A 15 0.40 0.62 11.58
CA ASN A 15 -0.45 1.77 11.25
C ASN A 15 -0.08 3.01 12.09
N PRO A 16 1.07 3.68 11.82
CA PRO A 16 1.43 4.95 12.43
C PRO A 16 0.55 6.12 11.98
N VAL A 17 -0.21 5.94 10.90
CA VAL A 17 -1.26 6.85 10.44
C VAL A 17 -2.56 6.07 10.34
N ARG A 18 -3.69 6.70 10.65
CA ARG A 18 -5.05 6.17 10.48
C ARG A 18 -5.89 7.15 9.71
N GLY A 19 -6.90 6.64 8.98
CA GLY A 19 -7.78 7.45 8.17
C GLY A 19 -7.14 7.93 6.86
N CYS A 20 -7.99 8.20 5.87
CA CYS A 20 -7.56 8.54 4.51
C CYS A 20 -8.68 9.29 3.78
N THR A 21 -8.32 9.95 2.67
CA THR A 21 -9.26 10.56 1.73
C THR A 21 -9.32 9.77 0.43
N LYS A 22 -10.52 9.67 -0.17
CA LYS A 22 -10.70 8.98 -1.45
C LYS A 22 -10.15 9.81 -2.61
N ILE A 23 -9.47 9.18 -3.55
CA ILE A 23 -8.89 9.85 -4.73
C ILE A 23 -9.16 9.16 -6.07
N SER A 24 -9.70 7.94 -6.04
CA SER A 24 -9.94 7.16 -7.25
C SER A 24 -11.10 6.17 -7.07
N PRO A 25 -11.61 5.56 -8.15
CA PRO A 25 -12.66 4.55 -8.08
C PRO A 25 -12.33 3.35 -7.19
N GLY A 26 -11.04 2.98 -7.05
CA GLY A 26 -10.60 1.94 -6.13
C GLY A 26 -10.81 2.26 -4.64
N CYS A 27 -11.13 3.51 -4.30
CA CYS A 27 -11.46 3.91 -2.93
C CYS A 27 -12.97 3.83 -2.63
N LYS A 28 -13.83 3.44 -3.59
CA LYS A 28 -15.31 3.49 -3.42
C LYS A 28 -15.79 2.60 -2.27
N HIS A 29 -15.34 1.36 -2.23
CA HIS A 29 -15.71 0.36 -1.21
C HIS A 29 -14.51 0.02 -0.31
N CYS A 30 -13.90 1.06 0.28
CA CYS A 30 -12.69 0.91 1.09
C CYS A 30 -13.00 0.12 2.38
N TYR A 31 -12.36 -1.03 2.54
CA TYR A 31 -12.51 -1.87 3.74
C TYR A 31 -12.07 -1.14 5.01
N ALA A 32 -11.03 -0.32 4.91
CA ALA A 32 -10.49 0.42 6.05
C ALA A 32 -11.46 1.49 6.54
N GLU A 33 -12.12 2.22 5.61
CA GLU A 33 -13.18 3.17 5.93
C GLU A 33 -14.39 2.44 6.55
N THR A 34 -14.86 1.37 5.88
CA THR A 34 -15.99 0.57 6.37
C THR A 34 -15.76 0.05 7.79
N PHE A 35 -14.55 -0.39 8.08
CA PHE A 35 -14.17 -0.83 9.43
C PHE A 35 -14.12 0.33 10.41
N ALA A 36 -13.40 1.41 10.07
CA ALA A 36 -13.16 2.53 10.99
C ALA A 36 -14.47 3.28 11.36
N GLU A 37 -15.36 3.47 10.39
CA GLU A 37 -16.63 4.18 10.61
C GLU A 37 -17.59 3.47 11.57
N ARG A 38 -17.46 2.14 11.74
CA ARG A 38 -18.25 1.40 12.75
C ARG A 38 -17.98 1.88 14.19
N PHE A 39 -16.80 2.47 14.40
CA PHE A 39 -16.35 2.89 15.72
C PHE A 39 -16.36 4.41 15.89
N ARG A 40 -16.90 5.16 14.91
CA ARG A 40 -17.05 6.62 15.03
C ARG A 40 -17.88 6.98 16.24
N GLY A 41 -17.31 7.82 17.12
CA GLY A 41 -17.95 8.24 18.36
C GLY A 41 -17.88 7.24 19.53
N VAL A 42 -17.27 6.07 19.34
CA VAL A 42 -17.05 5.10 20.43
C VAL A 42 -15.87 5.57 21.28
N LYS A 43 -16.19 6.16 22.44
CA LYS A 43 -15.19 6.77 23.34
C LYS A 43 -14.07 5.81 23.74
N GLY A 44 -12.84 6.26 23.55
CA GLY A 44 -11.63 5.48 23.88
C GLY A 44 -11.27 4.41 22.86
N HIS A 45 -12.07 4.20 21.81
CA HIS A 45 -11.71 3.28 20.73
C HIS A 45 -10.63 3.88 19.81
N PRO A 46 -9.66 3.10 19.30
CA PRO A 46 -8.63 3.57 18.37
C PRO A 46 -9.14 4.30 17.13
N TYR A 47 -10.38 4.06 16.72
CA TYR A 47 -11.09 4.70 15.60
C TYR A 47 -12.29 5.54 16.05
N GLU A 48 -12.23 6.16 17.24
CA GLU A 48 -13.27 7.06 17.72
C GLU A 48 -13.55 8.22 16.75
N GLN A 49 -12.53 8.67 16.01
CA GLN A 49 -12.66 9.67 14.94
C GLN A 49 -13.22 9.08 13.61
N GLY A 50 -13.56 7.78 13.56
CA GLY A 50 -13.92 7.11 12.32
C GLY A 50 -12.72 7.01 11.38
N PHE A 51 -12.92 7.37 10.10
CA PHE A 51 -11.87 7.34 9.07
C PHE A 51 -11.20 8.71 8.83
N ASP A 52 -11.41 9.67 9.72
CA ASP A 52 -10.70 10.96 9.68
C ASP A 52 -9.20 10.76 9.95
N LEU A 53 -8.36 11.58 9.28
CA LEU A 53 -6.91 11.49 9.43
C LEU A 53 -6.48 11.66 10.89
N ARG A 54 -5.69 10.72 11.38
CA ARG A 54 -5.02 10.78 12.68
C ARG A 54 -3.60 10.26 12.59
N LEU A 55 -2.64 11.06 13.03
CA LEU A 55 -1.28 10.61 13.32
C LEU A 55 -1.26 9.85 14.65
N VAL A 56 -0.48 8.78 14.75
CA VAL A 56 -0.41 7.90 15.91
C VAL A 56 1.05 7.74 16.36
N PRO A 57 1.66 8.82 16.94
CA PRO A 57 3.09 8.84 17.27
C PRO A 57 3.52 7.72 18.22
N GLU A 58 2.62 7.28 19.11
CA GLU A 58 2.86 6.16 20.04
C GLU A 58 3.09 4.83 19.34
N LYS A 59 2.74 4.71 18.04
CA LYS A 59 2.98 3.52 17.25
C LYS A 59 4.28 3.57 16.44
N LEU A 60 4.99 4.69 16.41
CA LEU A 60 6.23 4.79 15.64
C LEU A 60 7.28 3.76 16.05
N THR A 61 7.38 3.45 17.34
CA THR A 61 8.36 2.49 17.85
C THR A 61 7.91 1.03 17.85
N GLU A 62 6.68 0.75 17.41
CA GLU A 62 6.09 -0.59 17.45
C GLU A 62 6.94 -1.66 16.71
N PRO A 63 7.53 -1.41 15.53
CA PRO A 63 8.37 -2.40 14.85
C PRO A 63 9.59 -2.86 15.67
N PHE A 64 10.14 -2.02 16.54
CA PHE A 64 11.27 -2.40 17.39
C PHE A 64 10.91 -3.41 18.50
N LEU A 65 9.61 -3.58 18.78
CA LEU A 65 9.13 -4.52 19.79
C LEU A 65 9.01 -5.95 19.23
N TRP A 66 9.03 -6.10 17.91
CA TRP A 66 8.91 -7.41 17.26
C TRP A 66 10.30 -8.02 17.07
N ARG A 67 10.55 -9.10 17.79
CA ARG A 67 11.89 -9.74 17.85
C ARG A 67 12.19 -10.63 16.64
N SER A 68 11.17 -11.24 16.03
CA SER A 68 11.32 -12.07 14.84
C SER A 68 11.13 -11.26 13.56
N PRO A 69 11.88 -11.55 12.48
CA PRO A 69 11.63 -10.98 11.15
C PRO A 69 10.18 -11.14 10.71
N LYS A 70 9.64 -10.14 10.04
CA LYS A 70 8.26 -10.11 9.53
C LYS A 70 8.19 -9.37 8.20
N LEU A 71 7.24 -9.79 7.36
CA LEU A 71 6.69 -8.94 6.31
C LEU A 71 5.66 -8.01 6.95
N VAL A 72 5.85 -6.70 6.82
CA VAL A 72 5.05 -5.68 7.51
C VAL A 72 4.38 -4.76 6.50
N PHE A 73 3.06 -4.84 6.40
CA PHE A 73 2.29 -3.89 5.61
C PHE A 73 2.13 -2.56 6.38
N VAL A 74 2.69 -1.51 5.82
CA VAL A 74 2.67 -0.16 6.42
C VAL A 74 1.41 0.57 5.99
N ASN A 75 0.64 1.04 6.97
CA ASN A 75 -0.59 1.82 6.75
C ASN A 75 -1.70 1.07 5.99
N SER A 76 -2.00 -0.17 6.40
CA SER A 76 -3.18 -0.90 5.90
C SER A 76 -4.51 -0.18 6.14
N MET A 77 -4.57 0.77 7.08
CA MET A 77 -5.75 1.54 7.46
C MET A 77 -5.67 3.02 7.08
N SER A 78 -4.78 3.37 6.15
CA SER A 78 -4.55 4.74 5.68
C SER A 78 -3.66 4.75 4.44
N ASP A 79 -3.20 5.93 4.03
CA ASP A 79 -2.14 6.11 3.03
C ASP A 79 -1.08 7.06 3.60
N LEU A 80 0.17 6.60 3.68
CA LEU A 80 1.28 7.35 4.27
C LEU A 80 1.52 8.68 3.55
N PHE A 81 1.27 8.73 2.24
CA PHE A 81 1.56 9.88 1.39
C PHE A 81 0.35 10.81 1.18
N GLN A 82 -0.75 10.64 1.93
CA GLN A 82 -1.87 11.57 1.79
C GLN A 82 -1.51 13.00 2.25
N PRO A 83 -2.10 14.05 1.62
CA PRO A 83 -1.68 15.45 1.82
C PRO A 83 -1.66 15.93 3.27
N GLY A 84 -2.53 15.41 4.11
CA GLY A 84 -2.61 15.80 5.52
C GLY A 84 -1.52 15.20 6.42
N VAL A 85 -0.66 14.29 5.92
CA VAL A 85 0.47 13.77 6.69
C VAL A 85 1.69 14.65 6.46
N PRO A 86 2.26 15.28 7.51
CA PRO A 86 3.45 16.13 7.37
C PRO A 86 4.67 15.35 6.89
N ASP A 87 5.52 15.96 6.08
CA ASP A 87 6.75 15.32 5.57
C ASP A 87 7.69 14.89 6.70
N ASP A 88 7.78 15.67 7.78
CA ASP A 88 8.57 15.32 8.97
C ASP A 88 8.08 14.01 9.59
N TYR A 89 6.76 13.77 9.58
CA TYR A 89 6.19 12.54 10.11
C TYR A 89 6.47 11.35 9.19
N ILE A 90 6.34 11.53 7.86
CA ILE A 90 6.71 10.49 6.88
C ILE A 90 8.19 10.15 7.03
N GLU A 91 9.05 11.14 7.18
CA GLU A 91 10.49 10.92 7.42
C GLU A 91 10.75 10.13 8.71
N ALA A 92 10.01 10.41 9.79
CA ALA A 92 10.13 9.65 11.03
C ALA A 92 9.74 8.17 10.82
N VAL A 93 8.65 7.90 10.08
CA VAL A 93 8.26 6.53 9.68
C VAL A 93 9.36 5.87 8.86
N CYS A 94 9.93 6.55 7.87
CA CYS A 94 11.04 6.04 7.06
C CYS A 94 12.28 5.72 7.91
N LYS A 95 12.63 6.57 8.87
CA LYS A 95 13.75 6.34 9.80
C LYS A 95 13.55 5.10 10.67
N VAL A 96 12.31 4.83 11.08
CA VAL A 96 11.97 3.60 11.83
C VAL A 96 12.17 2.38 10.92
N MET A 97 11.65 2.40 9.70
CA MET A 97 11.81 1.30 8.75
C MET A 97 13.29 0.99 8.47
N VAL A 98 14.10 2.03 8.23
CA VAL A 98 15.55 1.87 8.01
C VAL A 98 16.27 1.26 9.21
N LYS A 99 15.88 1.64 10.44
CA LYS A 99 16.50 1.12 11.67
C LYS A 99 16.05 -0.30 12.02
N ALA A 100 14.79 -0.65 11.74
CA ALA A 100 14.23 -1.98 12.00
C ALA A 100 14.48 -2.94 10.84
N ASN A 101 15.70 -3.00 10.34
CA ASN A 101 16.12 -3.67 9.11
C ASN A 101 16.07 -5.21 9.13
N TRP A 102 15.65 -5.80 10.23
CA TRP A 102 15.34 -7.25 10.30
C TRP A 102 13.92 -7.58 9.83
N HIS A 103 13.09 -6.55 9.58
CA HIS A 103 11.78 -6.70 8.94
C HIS A 103 11.85 -6.31 7.46
N THR A 104 10.91 -6.82 6.67
CA THR A 104 10.64 -6.30 5.32
C THR A 104 9.37 -5.46 5.39
N PHE A 105 9.46 -4.20 5.00
CA PHE A 105 8.32 -3.27 5.00
C PHE A 105 7.74 -3.13 3.60
N GLN A 106 6.42 -3.27 3.50
CA GLN A 106 5.65 -3.11 2.27
C GLN A 106 4.82 -1.83 2.38
N VAL A 107 5.21 -0.78 1.66
CA VAL A 107 4.55 0.53 1.68
C VAL A 107 3.76 0.70 0.39
N LEU A 108 2.44 0.83 0.50
CA LEU A 108 1.52 0.94 -0.62
C LEU A 108 0.82 2.30 -0.61
N THR A 109 0.74 2.94 -1.78
CA THR A 109 0.05 4.22 -1.92
C THR A 109 -0.70 4.37 -3.24
N LYS A 110 -1.71 5.23 -3.24
CA LYS A 110 -2.34 5.76 -4.45
C LYS A 110 -1.84 7.18 -4.82
N ARG A 111 -0.90 7.72 -4.06
CA ARG A 111 -0.31 9.07 -4.23
C ARG A 111 1.12 8.96 -4.73
N SER A 112 1.24 8.39 -5.92
CA SER A 112 2.52 8.04 -6.55
C SER A 112 3.42 9.24 -6.81
N GLU A 113 2.86 10.38 -7.22
CA GLU A 113 3.62 11.61 -7.44
C GLU A 113 4.33 12.06 -6.16
N ARG A 114 3.63 12.10 -5.02
CA ARG A 114 4.23 12.47 -3.73
C ARG A 114 5.24 11.44 -3.25
N LEU A 115 4.97 10.14 -3.48
CA LEU A 115 5.94 9.07 -3.23
C LEU A 115 7.25 9.35 -3.99
N ARG A 116 7.15 9.58 -5.32
CA ARG A 116 8.29 9.84 -6.20
C ARG A 116 9.07 11.08 -5.76
N GLU A 117 8.38 12.18 -5.49
CA GLU A 117 8.98 13.44 -5.03
C GLU A 117 9.80 13.24 -3.74
N LEU A 118 9.19 12.68 -2.71
CA LEU A 118 9.83 12.50 -1.41
C LEU A 118 10.98 11.49 -1.45
N LEU A 119 10.84 10.39 -2.18
CA LEU A 119 11.89 9.38 -2.29
C LEU A 119 13.03 9.80 -3.22
N SER A 120 12.78 10.69 -4.19
CA SER A 120 13.83 11.28 -5.02
C SER A 120 14.61 12.37 -4.27
N GLY A 121 13.97 13.01 -3.29
CA GLY A 121 14.51 14.10 -2.48
C GLY A 121 14.85 13.69 -1.05
N ARG A 122 14.07 14.24 -0.11
CA ARG A 122 14.31 14.18 1.34
C ARG A 122 14.42 12.76 1.91
N MET A 123 13.69 11.79 1.35
CA MET A 123 13.63 10.41 1.86
C MET A 123 14.44 9.43 1.01
N ARG A 124 15.37 9.92 0.20
CA ARG A 124 16.23 9.08 -0.66
C ARG A 124 17.02 8.03 0.12
N PHE A 125 17.32 8.28 1.39
CA PHE A 125 17.99 7.33 2.27
C PHE A 125 17.18 6.06 2.52
N ALA A 126 15.85 6.14 2.48
CA ALA A 126 14.93 5.01 2.63
C ALA A 126 14.64 4.32 1.29
N ALA A 127 14.65 5.06 0.18
CA ALA A 127 14.32 4.53 -1.15
C ALA A 127 15.21 3.36 -1.58
N LYS A 128 16.50 3.40 -1.23
CA LYS A 128 17.51 2.42 -1.65
C LYS A 128 17.66 1.23 -0.70
N GLN A 129 16.84 1.12 0.33
CA GLN A 129 16.88 -0.01 1.27
C GLN A 129 16.14 -1.21 0.66
N GLU A 130 16.81 -2.35 0.53
CA GLU A 130 16.23 -3.57 -0.06
C GLU A 130 15.09 -4.18 0.78
N HIS A 131 15.10 -3.94 2.09
CA HIS A 131 14.05 -4.38 3.00
C HIS A 131 12.85 -3.43 3.09
N ILE A 132 12.83 -2.34 2.30
CA ILE A 132 11.68 -1.44 2.18
C ILE A 132 11.18 -1.50 0.74
N TRP A 133 10.01 -2.10 0.56
CA TRP A 133 9.38 -2.28 -0.72
C TRP A 133 8.35 -1.17 -0.94
N TRP A 134 8.46 -0.49 -2.06
CA TRP A 134 7.60 0.62 -2.41
C TRP A 134 6.62 0.20 -3.50
N GLY A 135 5.34 0.44 -3.27
CA GLY A 135 4.30 0.00 -4.19
C GLY A 135 3.22 1.04 -4.45
N VAL A 136 2.54 0.86 -5.57
CA VAL A 136 1.36 1.65 -5.92
C VAL A 136 0.17 0.74 -6.22
N SER A 137 -1.05 1.24 -5.90
CA SER A 137 -2.28 0.57 -6.30
C SER A 137 -2.64 0.94 -7.73
N VAL A 138 -3.07 -0.08 -8.51
CA VAL A 138 -3.43 0.06 -9.93
C VAL A 138 -4.80 -0.59 -10.13
N GLU A 139 -5.86 0.20 -10.10
CA GLU A 139 -7.23 -0.31 -10.19
C GLU A 139 -7.84 -0.23 -11.59
N ASP A 140 -7.39 0.74 -12.40
CA ASP A 140 -7.92 1.05 -13.73
C ASP A 140 -6.86 1.71 -14.62
N GLN A 141 -7.19 1.94 -15.90
CA GLN A 141 -6.29 2.59 -16.85
C GLN A 141 -6.10 4.08 -16.51
N LYS A 142 -7.18 4.75 -16.12
CA LYS A 142 -7.18 6.21 -15.96
C LYS A 142 -6.38 6.68 -14.75
N TYR A 143 -6.57 6.04 -13.59
CA TYR A 143 -5.92 6.43 -12.33
C TYR A 143 -4.75 5.54 -11.99
N GLY A 144 -4.85 4.25 -12.30
CA GLY A 144 -3.86 3.25 -11.92
C GLY A 144 -2.61 3.26 -12.78
N LEU A 145 -2.74 3.21 -14.12
CA LEU A 145 -1.58 3.09 -15.00
C LEU A 145 -0.58 4.25 -14.88
N PRO A 146 -0.98 5.53 -14.74
CA PRO A 146 -0.01 6.62 -14.54
C PRO A 146 0.88 6.43 -13.31
N ARG A 147 0.36 5.78 -12.24
CA ARG A 147 1.14 5.53 -11.02
C ARG A 147 2.29 4.54 -11.24
N ILE A 148 2.19 3.66 -12.23
CA ILE A 148 3.31 2.75 -12.58
C ILE A 148 4.49 3.58 -13.06
N GLY A 149 4.28 4.56 -13.95
CA GLY A 149 5.33 5.45 -14.42
C GLY A 149 6.01 6.22 -13.28
N ASP A 150 5.23 6.80 -12.37
CA ASP A 150 5.79 7.47 -11.17
C ASP A 150 6.65 6.52 -10.33
N LEU A 151 6.19 5.27 -10.13
CA LEU A 151 6.93 4.29 -9.36
C LEU A 151 8.23 3.88 -10.06
N GLN A 152 8.22 3.73 -11.38
CA GLN A 152 9.40 3.41 -12.18
C GLN A 152 10.47 4.51 -12.09
N GLU A 153 10.06 5.79 -12.07
CA GLU A 153 10.94 6.94 -11.90
C GLU A 153 11.46 7.11 -10.46
N THR A 154 10.83 6.45 -9.48
CA THR A 154 11.27 6.48 -8.09
C THR A 154 12.60 5.71 -7.92
N PRO A 155 13.60 6.22 -7.18
CA PRO A 155 14.88 5.53 -6.98
C PRO A 155 14.81 4.36 -5.99
N ALA A 156 13.72 3.60 -5.99
CA ALA A 156 13.47 2.48 -5.11
C ALA A 156 14.29 1.24 -5.50
N SER A 157 14.79 0.47 -4.52
CA SER A 157 15.45 -0.81 -4.78
C SER A 157 14.45 -1.91 -5.13
N VAL A 158 13.31 -1.94 -4.45
CA VAL A 158 12.24 -2.91 -4.69
C VAL A 158 10.93 -2.17 -4.94
N ARG A 159 10.27 -2.50 -6.07
CA ARG A 159 9.00 -1.91 -6.50
C ARG A 159 7.95 -3.00 -6.67
N PHE A 160 6.73 -2.76 -6.21
CA PHE A 160 5.63 -3.70 -6.41
C PHE A 160 4.33 -2.99 -6.83
N LEU A 161 3.46 -3.74 -7.49
CA LEU A 161 2.13 -3.28 -7.87
C LEU A 161 1.08 -4.05 -7.05
N SER A 162 0.09 -3.34 -6.51
CA SER A 162 -1.15 -3.93 -6.01
C SER A 162 -2.26 -3.57 -7.01
N ILE A 163 -2.54 -4.51 -7.91
CA ILE A 163 -3.62 -4.40 -8.89
C ILE A 163 -4.90 -4.86 -8.19
N GLU A 164 -5.29 -4.10 -7.16
CA GLU A 164 -6.40 -4.39 -6.27
C GLU A 164 -7.11 -3.09 -5.82
N PRO A 165 -8.44 -3.02 -6.03
CA PRO A 165 -9.27 -3.93 -6.82
C PRO A 165 -9.02 -3.76 -8.32
N LEU A 166 -8.92 -4.85 -9.07
CA LEU A 166 -8.88 -4.79 -10.54
C LEU A 166 -10.30 -4.52 -11.06
N LEU A 167 -10.52 -3.33 -11.65
CA LEU A 167 -11.86 -2.84 -12.02
C LEU A 167 -12.16 -2.91 -13.51
N GLU A 168 -11.13 -3.07 -14.34
CA GLU A 168 -11.25 -3.19 -15.79
C GLU A 168 -10.01 -3.88 -16.38
N ASP A 169 -10.05 -4.19 -17.67
CA ASP A 169 -8.86 -4.63 -18.39
C ASP A 169 -7.85 -3.49 -18.49
N LEU A 170 -6.66 -3.70 -17.98
CA LEU A 170 -5.59 -2.70 -18.01
C LEU A 170 -4.94 -2.54 -19.38
N GLY A 171 -5.18 -3.50 -20.30
CA GLY A 171 -4.55 -3.51 -21.62
C GLY A 171 -3.03 -3.68 -21.53
N ALA A 172 -2.32 -2.99 -22.42
CA ALA A 172 -0.86 -3.03 -22.44
C ALA A 172 -0.28 -2.00 -21.47
N PHE A 173 0.60 -2.43 -20.56
CA PHE A 173 1.34 -1.56 -19.63
C PHE A 173 2.76 -2.09 -19.43
N ASP A 174 3.67 -1.19 -19.06
CA ASP A 174 5.09 -1.52 -18.86
C ASP A 174 5.35 -1.99 -17.42
N LEU A 175 6.04 -3.13 -17.30
CA LEU A 175 6.49 -3.71 -16.03
C LEU A 175 8.01 -3.61 -15.81
N SER A 176 8.71 -2.81 -16.62
CA SER A 176 10.16 -2.61 -16.48
C SER A 176 10.49 -2.11 -15.08
N GLY A 177 11.44 -2.78 -14.40
CA GLY A 177 11.86 -2.42 -13.05
C GLY A 177 10.85 -2.70 -11.94
N ILE A 178 9.75 -3.41 -12.23
CA ILE A 178 8.81 -3.93 -11.23
C ILE A 178 9.29 -5.31 -10.78
N ASN A 179 9.31 -5.54 -9.47
CA ASN A 179 9.83 -6.76 -8.85
C ASN A 179 8.73 -7.75 -8.45
N TRP A 180 7.49 -7.27 -8.29
CA TRP A 180 6.37 -8.10 -7.86
C TRP A 180 5.04 -7.44 -8.20
N ALA A 181 4.03 -8.24 -8.54
CA ALA A 181 2.66 -7.79 -8.74
C ALA A 181 1.70 -8.65 -7.91
N ILE A 182 0.67 -8.00 -7.36
CA ILE A 182 -0.45 -8.64 -6.67
C ILE A 182 -1.70 -8.29 -7.47
N VAL A 183 -2.56 -9.27 -7.74
CA VAL A 183 -3.85 -9.07 -8.42
C VAL A 183 -4.96 -9.60 -7.55
N GLY A 184 -6.01 -8.81 -7.41
CA GLY A 184 -7.20 -9.21 -6.65
C GLY A 184 -8.44 -8.41 -7.01
N GLY A 185 -9.59 -9.01 -6.69
CA GLY A 185 -10.90 -8.36 -6.78
C GLY A 185 -11.19 -7.43 -5.61
N GLU A 186 -12.28 -6.69 -5.72
CA GLU A 186 -12.81 -5.90 -4.60
C GLU A 186 -13.40 -6.82 -3.55
N SER A 187 -13.10 -6.60 -2.28
CA SER A 187 -13.61 -7.41 -1.18
C SER A 187 -14.78 -6.75 -0.46
N GLY A 188 -15.62 -7.57 0.18
CA GLY A 188 -16.71 -7.12 1.04
C GLY A 188 -18.08 -6.98 0.34
N PRO A 189 -19.12 -6.58 1.10
CA PRO A 189 -20.47 -6.41 0.56
C PRO A 189 -20.52 -5.33 -0.53
N GLY A 190 -21.14 -5.66 -1.66
CA GLY A 190 -21.24 -4.76 -2.81
C GLY A 190 -19.98 -4.68 -3.68
N ALA A 191 -19.05 -5.64 -3.51
CA ALA A 191 -17.86 -5.75 -4.36
C ALA A 191 -18.23 -5.78 -5.85
N ARG A 192 -17.52 -4.98 -6.64
CA ARG A 192 -17.67 -4.97 -8.10
C ARG A 192 -17.06 -6.24 -8.68
N PRO A 193 -17.67 -6.86 -9.69
CA PRO A 193 -17.16 -8.08 -10.26
C PRO A 193 -15.82 -7.83 -10.96
N MET A 194 -14.88 -8.73 -10.74
CA MET A 194 -13.64 -8.85 -11.50
C MET A 194 -13.82 -9.93 -12.57
N LEU A 195 -13.48 -9.63 -13.81
CA LEU A 195 -13.60 -10.62 -14.89
C LEU A 195 -12.31 -11.43 -15.01
N GLU A 196 -12.47 -12.75 -15.11
CA GLU A 196 -11.34 -13.68 -15.28
C GLU A 196 -10.40 -13.28 -16.42
N LYS A 197 -10.94 -12.84 -17.57
CA LYS A 197 -10.14 -12.40 -18.71
C LYS A 197 -9.19 -11.24 -18.39
N TRP A 198 -9.52 -10.36 -17.43
CA TRP A 198 -8.65 -9.27 -17.00
C TRP A 198 -7.46 -9.80 -16.18
N VAL A 199 -7.73 -10.78 -15.32
CA VAL A 199 -6.68 -11.46 -14.53
C VAL A 199 -5.73 -12.22 -15.45
N ILE A 200 -6.27 -12.92 -16.46
CA ILE A 200 -5.49 -13.63 -17.47
C ILE A 200 -4.59 -12.63 -18.23
N SER A 201 -5.12 -11.48 -18.66
CA SER A 201 -4.34 -10.44 -19.34
C SER A 201 -3.15 -9.95 -18.49
N VAL A 202 -3.39 -9.67 -17.19
CA VAL A 202 -2.32 -9.26 -16.26
C VAL A 202 -1.33 -10.39 -16.01
N ARG A 203 -1.80 -11.64 -15.84
CA ARG A 203 -0.94 -12.82 -15.66
C ARG A 203 0.03 -12.99 -16.85
N ASP A 204 -0.51 -12.94 -18.07
CA ASP A 204 0.28 -13.14 -19.28
C ASP A 204 1.33 -12.03 -19.44
N ARG A 205 0.95 -10.79 -19.12
CA ARG A 205 1.88 -9.64 -19.08
C ARG A 205 3.01 -9.83 -18.05
N CYS A 206 2.66 -10.30 -16.84
CA CYS A 206 3.66 -10.59 -15.80
C CYS A 206 4.59 -11.73 -16.23
N TYR A 207 4.05 -12.77 -16.86
CA TYR A 207 4.83 -13.90 -17.37
C TYR A 207 5.83 -13.46 -18.45
N GLU A 208 5.38 -12.71 -19.45
CA GLU A 208 6.22 -12.15 -20.52
C GLU A 208 7.35 -11.26 -19.96
N SER A 209 7.04 -10.47 -18.93
CA SER A 209 8.00 -9.55 -18.29
C SER A 209 8.83 -10.22 -17.18
N ARG A 210 8.59 -11.51 -16.88
CA ARG A 210 9.24 -12.26 -15.79
C ARG A 210 9.05 -11.62 -14.42
N VAL A 211 7.90 -11.01 -14.18
CA VAL A 211 7.52 -10.42 -12.90
C VAL A 211 6.72 -11.44 -12.10
N PRO A 212 7.15 -11.81 -10.86
CA PRO A 212 6.37 -12.66 -9.98
C PRO A 212 4.97 -12.09 -9.74
N LEU A 213 3.95 -12.96 -9.79
CA LEU A 213 2.55 -12.62 -9.60
C LEU A 213 1.94 -13.41 -8.45
N SER A 214 1.25 -12.70 -7.54
CA SER A 214 0.37 -13.29 -6.53
C SER A 214 -1.08 -12.97 -6.86
N LEU A 215 -1.94 -14.00 -6.77
CA LEU A 215 -3.39 -13.88 -6.96
C LEU A 215 -4.07 -13.97 -5.60
N ILE A 216 -4.92 -12.99 -5.28
CA ILE A 216 -5.63 -12.90 -4.00
C ILE A 216 -7.10 -12.56 -4.25
N HIS A 217 -8.00 -12.98 -3.35
CA HIS A 217 -9.44 -12.66 -3.42
C HIS A 217 -10.08 -12.94 -4.79
N ILE A 218 -9.82 -14.13 -5.34
CA ILE A 218 -10.34 -14.58 -6.65
C ILE A 218 -11.65 -15.34 -6.46
#